data_0503ec020b60c765f3c8afcbe89fcf2f
#
_entry.id   0503ec020b60c765f3c8afcbe89fcf2f
#
_cell.length_a   1.000
_cell.length_b   1.000
_cell.length_c   1.000
_cell.angle_alpha   90.00
_cell.angle_beta   90.00
_cell.angle_gamma   90.00
#
_symmetry.space_group_name_H-M   'P 1'
#
loop_
_entity.id
_entity.type
_entity.pdbx_description
1 polymer ?
#
loop_
_entity_poly.entity_id
_entity_poly.type
_entity_poly.pdbx_seq_one_letter_code
_entity_poly.pdbx_strand_id
1 'polypeptide(L)'
;MEKGAIIHEPLVPRTFRLLAESEKEGNGLVTYGLQDPNDNTFTFWNGSILLDDGRFYELQLECDQDYPNRPPKVKFVSKVNIPFVDQHNGIVKNGSLNILRNWNRDCTLESYLTAIRDELKNNLKKYPQPPEGSKF
;
A
#
# COMPACT_ATOMS: atom_id res chain seq x y z
N MET A 1 13.54 -27.35 25.66
CA MET A 1 13.54 -26.97 25.37
C MET A 1 13.16 -26.78 24.88
N GLU A 2 13.19 -26.59 24.79
CA GLU A 2 13.05 -26.23 24.33
C GLU A 2 12.69 -25.95 23.66
N LYS A 3 12.73 -26.10 23.62
CA LYS A 3 12.49 -25.72 23.03
C LYS A 3 12.10 -25.29 22.24
N GLY A 4 12.14 -25.32 21.98
CA GLY A 4 11.94 -24.83 21.38
C GLY A 4 11.47 -24.22 20.92
N ALA A 5 11.35 -24.28 21.18
CA ALA A 5 10.96 -23.57 20.99
C ALA A 5 10.94 -22.94 20.80
N ILE A 6 10.34 -23.46 21.29
CA ILE A 6 10.58 -22.36 21.51
C ILE A 6 11.47 -21.59 20.99
N ILE A 7 11.84 -21.78 20.91
CA ILE A 7 12.97 -21.35 20.21
C ILE A 7 12.65 -20.36 19.13
N HIS A 8 11.42 -20.30 18.77
CA HIS A 8 10.94 -19.32 17.81
C HIS A 8 10.75 -17.98 18.48
N GLU A 9 11.31 -16.95 17.89
CA GLU A 9 11.00 -15.61 18.32
C GLU A 9 9.51 -15.37 18.12
N PRO A 10 8.84 -14.72 19.09
CA PRO A 10 7.44 -14.35 18.91
C PRO A 10 7.29 -13.45 17.71
N LEU A 11 6.25 -13.68 16.93
CA LEU A 11 5.93 -12.78 15.84
C LEU A 11 5.48 -11.43 16.42
N VAL A 12 5.91 -10.34 15.80
CA VAL A 12 5.52 -9.00 16.20
C VAL A 12 4.01 -8.86 15.96
N PRO A 13 3.23 -8.47 17.00
CA PRO A 13 1.80 -8.27 16.80
C PRO A 13 1.52 -7.23 15.73
N ARG A 14 0.42 -7.40 15.03
CA ARG A 14 -0.01 -6.52 13.94
C ARG A 14 0.01 -5.04 14.34
N THR A 15 -0.56 -4.70 15.50
CA THR A 15 -0.64 -3.30 15.93
C THR A 15 0.73 -2.69 16.19
N PHE A 16 1.65 -3.43 16.77
CA PHE A 16 3.02 -2.95 16.99
C PHE A 16 3.74 -2.76 15.66
N ARG A 17 3.53 -3.68 14.73
CA ARG A 17 4.09 -3.57 13.39
C ARG A 17 3.60 -2.32 12.69
N LEU A 18 2.30 -2.06 12.71
CA LEU A 18 1.70 -0.90 12.07
C LEU A 18 2.07 0.40 12.78
N LEU A 19 2.20 0.38 14.12
CA LEU A 19 2.69 1.53 14.85
C LEU A 19 4.11 1.90 14.39
N ALA A 20 4.99 0.91 14.29
CA ALA A 20 6.35 1.14 13.82
C ALA A 20 6.37 1.70 12.39
N GLU A 21 5.51 1.19 11.52
CA GLU A 21 5.40 1.72 10.16
C GLU A 21 4.89 3.16 10.15
N SER A 22 3.95 3.51 11.04
CA SER A 22 3.40 4.86 11.11
C SER A 22 4.43 5.91 11.58
N GLU A 23 5.43 5.46 12.33
CA GLU A 23 6.48 6.35 12.84
C GLU A 23 7.65 6.51 11.88
N LYS A 24 7.69 5.71 10.83
CA LYS A 24 8.76 5.74 9.84
C LYS A 24 8.55 6.90 8.88
N GLU A 25 9.60 7.69 8.66
CA GLU A 25 9.56 8.74 7.66
C GLU A 25 9.60 8.15 6.26
N GLY A 26 8.68 8.61 5.41
CA GLY A 26 8.69 8.25 4.00
C GLY A 26 9.78 8.99 3.25
N ASN A 27 9.99 8.61 1.99
CA ASN A 27 11.00 9.22 1.13
C ASN A 27 10.49 10.45 0.35
N GLY A 28 9.29 10.93 0.66
CA GLY A 28 8.66 12.05 -0.04
C GLY A 28 8.02 11.69 -1.38
N LEU A 29 8.32 10.52 -1.94
CA LEU A 29 7.75 10.06 -3.20
C LEU A 29 6.52 9.20 -2.97
N VAL A 30 6.50 8.46 -1.88
CA VAL A 30 5.32 7.77 -1.40
C VAL A 30 5.11 8.18 0.05
N THR A 31 3.86 8.43 0.43
CA THR A 31 3.51 8.78 1.80
C THR A 31 2.34 7.94 2.25
N TYR A 32 2.23 7.75 3.55
CA TYR A 32 1.10 7.07 4.15
C TYR A 32 0.94 7.53 5.59
N GLY A 33 -0.30 7.57 6.06
CA GLY A 33 -0.63 7.95 7.42
C GLY A 33 -2.04 7.48 7.77
N LEU A 34 -2.32 7.37 9.05
CA LEU A 34 -3.66 6.96 9.49
C LEU A 34 -4.71 7.95 8.99
N GLN A 35 -5.81 7.42 8.49
CA GLN A 35 -6.95 8.23 8.06
C GLN A 35 -7.56 8.98 9.25
N ASP A 36 -7.64 8.31 10.39
CA ASP A 36 -8.10 8.89 11.65
C ASP A 36 -6.97 8.74 12.67
N PRO A 37 -6.37 9.85 13.16
CA PRO A 37 -5.29 9.76 14.16
C PRO A 37 -5.70 9.06 15.45
N ASN A 38 -6.98 8.97 15.73
CA ASN A 38 -7.51 8.30 16.92
C ASN A 38 -7.82 6.82 16.70
N ASP A 39 -7.60 6.32 15.49
CA ASP A 39 -7.81 4.89 15.19
C ASP A 39 -6.67 4.07 15.80
N ASN A 40 -6.95 3.41 16.93
CA ASN A 40 -5.98 2.55 17.59
C ASN A 40 -5.96 1.12 17.03
N THR A 41 -6.78 0.84 16.03
CA THR A 41 -6.74 -0.45 15.32
C THR A 41 -5.79 -0.42 14.12
N PHE A 42 -5.35 0.76 13.69
CA PHE A 42 -4.47 0.95 12.54
C PHE A 42 -5.00 0.28 11.27
N THR A 43 -6.31 0.38 11.04
CA THR A 43 -6.96 -0.31 9.93
C THR A 43 -6.95 0.52 8.65
N PHE A 44 -7.35 1.80 8.74
CA PHE A 44 -7.55 2.64 7.56
C PHE A 44 -6.46 3.69 7.44
N TRP A 45 -5.89 3.79 6.24
CA TRP A 45 -4.76 4.67 5.95
C TRP A 45 -5.02 5.47 4.69
N ASN A 46 -4.48 6.67 4.65
CA ASN A 46 -4.37 7.45 3.42
C ASN A 46 -2.94 7.30 2.90
N GLY A 47 -2.81 7.20 1.60
CA GLY A 47 -1.51 7.15 0.96
C GLY A 47 -1.44 8.13 -0.20
N SER A 48 -0.24 8.45 -0.63
CA SER A 48 -0.04 9.25 -1.83
C SER A 48 1.21 8.80 -2.56
N ILE A 49 1.20 9.05 -3.87
CA ILE A 49 2.32 8.73 -4.75
C ILE A 49 2.58 9.96 -5.63
N LEU A 50 3.82 10.41 -5.65
CA LEU A 50 4.29 11.49 -6.50
C LEU A 50 5.22 10.93 -7.57
N LEU A 51 4.93 11.21 -8.83
CA LEU A 51 5.79 10.83 -9.95
C LEU A 51 6.74 11.96 -10.32
N ASP A 52 7.81 11.61 -11.04
CA ASP A 52 8.87 12.57 -11.40
C ASP A 52 8.35 13.71 -12.29
N ASP A 53 7.29 13.46 -13.05
CA ASP A 53 6.68 14.47 -13.93
C ASP A 53 5.65 15.36 -13.20
N GLY A 54 5.52 15.22 -11.89
CA GLY A 54 4.62 16.01 -11.07
C GLY A 54 3.23 15.40 -10.90
N ARG A 55 2.92 14.28 -11.52
CA ARG A 55 1.63 13.62 -11.32
C ARG A 55 1.54 13.13 -9.88
N PHE A 56 0.36 13.33 -9.29
CA PHE A 56 0.10 13.02 -7.89
C PHE A 56 -1.16 12.18 -7.77
N TYR A 57 -1.06 11.08 -7.03
CA TYR A 57 -2.17 10.14 -6.85
C TYR A 57 -2.43 9.94 -5.37
N GLU A 58 -3.71 10.01 -5.01
CA GLU A 58 -4.18 9.71 -3.66
C GLU A 58 -4.79 8.32 -3.62
N LEU A 59 -4.47 7.58 -2.55
CA LEU A 59 -4.90 6.21 -2.36
C LEU A 59 -5.42 6.03 -0.94
N GLN A 60 -6.23 4.99 -0.77
CA GLN A 60 -6.66 4.52 0.55
C GLN A 60 -6.19 3.08 0.72
N LEU A 61 -5.75 2.76 1.93
CA LEU A 61 -5.28 1.42 2.26
C LEU A 61 -6.06 0.90 3.46
N GLU A 62 -6.39 -0.39 3.42
CA GLU A 62 -7.07 -1.04 4.54
C GLU A 62 -6.24 -2.25 4.96
N CYS A 63 -5.73 -2.21 6.19
CA CYS A 63 -4.98 -3.31 6.79
C CYS A 63 -5.92 -4.13 7.65
N ASP A 64 -6.30 -5.32 7.18
CA ASP A 64 -7.18 -6.19 7.96
C ASP A 64 -6.42 -6.90 9.09
N GLN A 65 -7.10 -7.81 9.79
CA GLN A 65 -6.53 -8.52 10.93
C GLN A 65 -5.36 -9.43 10.54
N ASP A 66 -5.26 -9.80 9.28
CA ASP A 66 -4.21 -10.71 8.80
C ASP A 66 -2.93 -9.99 8.38
N TYR A 67 -2.94 -8.65 8.30
CA TYR A 67 -1.73 -7.88 7.99
C TYR A 67 -0.67 -8.14 9.08
N PRO A 68 0.59 -8.37 8.79
CA PRO A 68 1.26 -8.34 7.47
C PRO A 68 1.32 -9.69 6.75
N ASN A 69 0.61 -10.72 7.21
CA ASN A 69 0.59 -12.02 6.52
C ASN A 69 -0.06 -11.91 5.14
N ARG A 70 -1.01 -10.99 5.01
CA ARG A 70 -1.65 -10.65 3.75
C ARG A 70 -1.46 -9.16 3.46
N PRO A 71 -1.41 -8.78 2.17
CA PRO A 71 -1.25 -7.37 1.83
C PRO A 71 -2.48 -6.56 2.23
N PRO A 72 -2.31 -5.24 2.44
CA PRO A 72 -3.46 -4.37 2.63
C PRO A 72 -4.27 -4.30 1.34
N LYS A 73 -5.55 -3.99 1.46
CA LYS A 73 -6.39 -3.67 0.32
C LYS A 73 -6.10 -2.23 -0.07
N VAL A 74 -5.77 -1.99 -1.33
CA VAL A 74 -5.44 -0.66 -1.83
C VAL A 74 -6.44 -0.21 -2.87
N LYS A 75 -6.90 1.03 -2.73
CA LYS A 75 -7.85 1.65 -3.64
C LYS A 75 -7.33 3.03 -4.02
N PHE A 76 -7.29 3.30 -5.33
CA PHE A 76 -7.01 4.65 -5.81
C PHE A 76 -8.23 5.54 -5.60
N VAL A 77 -8.00 6.71 -5.05
CA VAL A 77 -8.99 7.80 -5.01
C VAL A 77 -8.88 8.60 -6.32
N SER A 78 -7.66 8.97 -6.68
CA SER A 78 -7.38 9.62 -7.96
C SER A 78 -7.60 8.63 -9.10
N LYS A 79 -8.30 9.07 -10.14
CA LYS A 79 -8.59 8.21 -11.28
C LYS A 79 -7.33 7.98 -12.10
N VAL A 80 -7.08 6.73 -12.45
CA VAL A 80 -5.92 6.32 -13.25
C VAL A 80 -6.34 5.20 -14.19
N ASN A 81 -5.92 5.28 -15.44
CA ASN A 81 -6.19 4.23 -16.43
C ASN A 81 -4.95 3.35 -16.58
N ILE A 82 -4.99 2.19 -15.94
CA ILE A 82 -3.89 1.23 -15.99
C ILE A 82 -4.46 -0.16 -15.65
N PRO A 83 -3.98 -1.24 -16.31
CA PRO A 83 -4.62 -2.56 -16.18
C PRO A 83 -4.67 -3.16 -14.78
N PHE A 84 -3.74 -2.84 -13.88
CA PHE A 84 -3.74 -3.43 -12.55
C PHE A 84 -4.76 -2.78 -11.60
N VAL A 85 -5.46 -1.74 -12.05
CA VAL A 85 -6.48 -1.04 -11.27
C VAL A 85 -7.85 -1.29 -11.88
N ASP A 86 -8.82 -1.67 -11.04
CA ASP A 86 -10.20 -1.84 -11.47
C ASP A 86 -10.78 -0.48 -11.86
N GLN A 87 -11.23 -0.34 -13.10
CA GLN A 87 -11.70 0.93 -13.63
C GLN A 87 -13.08 1.35 -13.13
N HIS A 88 -13.78 0.46 -12.44
CA HIS A 88 -15.08 0.79 -11.85
C HIS A 88 -14.96 1.42 -10.47
N ASN A 89 -13.97 0.98 -9.68
CA ASN A 89 -13.90 1.37 -8.26
C ASN A 89 -12.49 1.77 -7.78
N GLY A 90 -11.47 1.66 -8.63
CA GLY A 90 -10.12 2.05 -8.27
C GLY A 90 -9.34 1.03 -7.44
N ILE A 91 -9.91 -0.13 -7.17
CA ILE A 91 -9.25 -1.15 -6.36
C ILE A 91 -8.10 -1.79 -7.15
N VAL A 92 -6.93 -1.92 -6.51
CA VAL A 92 -5.81 -2.66 -7.07
C VAL A 92 -6.17 -4.15 -7.08
N LYS A 93 -6.08 -4.77 -8.26
CA LYS A 93 -6.53 -6.15 -8.46
C LYS A 93 -5.61 -7.15 -7.76
N ASN A 94 -6.17 -8.17 -7.15
CA ASN A 94 -5.42 -9.23 -6.50
C ASN A 94 -4.47 -9.91 -7.50
N GLY A 95 -3.21 -10.09 -7.07
CA GLY A 95 -2.21 -10.79 -7.88
C GLY A 95 -1.76 -10.06 -9.14
N SER A 96 -2.19 -8.81 -9.33
CA SER A 96 -1.87 -8.04 -10.53
C SER A 96 -0.46 -7.47 -10.54
N LEU A 97 0.15 -7.35 -9.37
CA LEU A 97 1.52 -6.84 -9.21
C LEU A 97 2.42 -7.93 -8.66
N ASN A 98 3.70 -7.87 -9.04
CA ASN A 98 4.66 -8.86 -8.57
C ASN A 98 4.74 -8.93 -7.06
N ILE A 99 4.71 -7.77 -6.37
CA ILE A 99 4.74 -7.74 -4.91
C ILE A 99 3.54 -8.48 -4.30
N LEU A 100 2.37 -8.42 -4.93
CA LEU A 100 1.18 -9.12 -4.44
C LEU A 100 1.28 -10.63 -4.63
N ARG A 101 1.91 -11.06 -5.72
CA ARG A 101 2.11 -12.51 -5.97
C ARG A 101 3.15 -13.11 -5.05
N ASN A 102 4.03 -12.28 -4.50
CA ASN A 102 5.15 -12.70 -3.64
C ASN A 102 5.09 -12.09 -2.25
N TRP A 103 3.92 -11.64 -1.83
CA TRP A 103 3.75 -10.98 -0.54
C TRP A 103 4.19 -11.88 0.61
N ASN A 104 4.90 -11.30 1.57
CA ASN A 104 5.34 -11.98 2.78
C ASN A 104 5.40 -10.97 3.93
N ARG A 105 5.70 -11.45 5.15
CA ARG A 105 5.69 -10.62 6.35
C ARG A 105 6.72 -9.49 6.35
N ASP A 106 7.72 -9.55 5.49
CA ASP A 106 8.73 -8.49 5.39
C ASP A 106 8.27 -7.33 4.51
N CYS A 107 7.19 -7.50 3.76
CA CYS A 107 6.61 -6.42 2.98
C CYS A 107 5.92 -5.41 3.89
N THR A 108 5.92 -4.15 3.48
CA THR A 108 5.39 -3.03 4.26
C THR A 108 4.44 -2.18 3.40
N LEU A 109 3.76 -1.23 4.05
CA LEU A 109 2.97 -0.23 3.32
C LEU A 109 3.85 0.55 2.35
N GLU A 110 5.05 0.94 2.79
CA GLU A 110 5.99 1.66 1.93
C GLU A 110 6.41 0.82 0.74
N SER A 111 6.75 -0.45 0.95
CA SER A 111 7.18 -1.33 -0.15
C SER A 111 6.06 -1.54 -1.16
N TYR A 112 4.82 -1.64 -0.71
CA TYR A 112 3.68 -1.79 -1.60
C TYR A 112 3.46 -0.51 -2.43
N LEU A 113 3.43 0.66 -1.77
CA LEU A 113 3.26 1.93 -2.48
C LEU A 113 4.40 2.19 -3.45
N THR A 114 5.63 1.82 -3.08
CA THR A 114 6.79 1.95 -3.96
C THR A 114 6.65 1.06 -5.20
N ALA A 115 6.15 -0.16 -5.03
CA ALA A 115 5.90 -1.06 -6.15
C ALA A 115 4.83 -0.49 -7.09
N ILE A 116 3.78 0.09 -6.53
CA ILE A 116 2.75 0.77 -7.34
C ILE A 116 3.38 1.93 -8.11
N ARG A 117 4.19 2.74 -7.44
CA ARG A 117 4.85 3.88 -8.09
C ARG A 117 5.71 3.43 -9.26
N ASP A 118 6.47 2.36 -9.09
CA ASP A 118 7.33 1.84 -10.16
C ASP A 118 6.50 1.37 -11.36
N GLU A 119 5.37 0.72 -11.13
CA GLU A 119 4.47 0.31 -12.20
C GLU A 119 3.88 1.52 -12.93
N LEU A 120 3.46 2.54 -12.20
CA LEU A 120 2.97 3.78 -12.80
C LEU A 120 4.06 4.43 -13.65
N LYS A 121 5.25 4.55 -13.09
CA LYS A 121 6.39 5.17 -13.77
C LYS A 121 6.72 4.47 -15.08
N ASN A 122 6.67 3.15 -15.09
CA ASN A 122 7.08 2.35 -16.25
C ASN A 122 5.98 2.19 -17.30
N ASN A 123 4.70 2.25 -16.93
CA ASN A 123 3.63 1.81 -17.80
C ASN A 123 2.52 2.85 -18.06
N LEU A 124 2.48 3.94 -17.29
CA LEU A 124 1.36 4.89 -17.37
C LEU A 124 1.19 5.50 -18.75
N LYS A 125 2.29 5.78 -19.43
CA LYS A 125 2.28 6.41 -20.75
C LYS A 125 1.70 5.53 -21.85
N LYS A 126 1.56 4.25 -21.60
CA LYS A 126 0.98 3.29 -22.56
C LYS A 126 -0.54 3.44 -22.68
N TYR A 127 -1.17 4.16 -21.77
CA TYR A 127 -2.62 4.28 -21.69
C TYR A 127 -3.02 5.74 -21.62
N PRO A 128 -4.11 6.15 -22.33
CA PRO A 128 -4.61 7.52 -22.22
C PRO A 128 -5.12 7.77 -20.81
N GLN A 129 -4.70 8.87 -20.22
CA GLN A 129 -5.06 9.19 -18.83
C GLN A 129 -6.22 10.15 -18.74
N PRO A 130 -7.07 10.03 -17.70
CA PRO A 130 -8.14 10.98 -17.48
C PRO A 130 -7.57 12.35 -17.10
N PRO A 131 -8.39 13.43 -17.20
CA PRO A 131 -7.93 14.75 -16.79
C PRO A 131 -7.47 14.77 -15.33
N GLU A 132 -6.50 15.62 -15.07
CA GLU A 132 -5.99 15.82 -13.70
C GLU A 132 -7.14 16.21 -12.77
N GLY A 133 -7.15 15.65 -11.56
CA GLY A 133 -8.21 15.86 -10.58
C GLY A 133 -9.40 14.93 -10.72
N SER A 134 -9.44 14.07 -11.75
CA SER A 134 -10.51 13.08 -11.87
C SER A 134 -10.41 12.05 -10.73
N LYS A 135 -11.56 11.56 -10.29
CA LYS A 135 -11.64 10.56 -9.20
C LYS A 135 -12.49 9.38 -9.62
N PHE A 136 -12.18 8.26 -9.02
CA PHE A 136 -13.04 7.09 -9.13
C PHE A 136 -14.38 7.32 -8.45
#